data_b5a0910d321a0fabd8763658ffe02f90
#
_entry.id   b5a0910d321a0fabd8763658ffe02f90
#
_cell.length_a   1.000
_cell.length_b   1.000
_cell.length_c   1.000
_cell.angle_alpha   90.00
_cell.angle_beta   90.00
_cell.angle_gamma   90.00
#
_symmetry.space_group_name_H-M   'P 1'
#
loop_
_entity.id
_entity.type
_entity.pdbx_description
1 polymer ?
#
loop_
_entity_poly.entity_id
_entity_poly.type
_entity_poly.pdbx_seq_one_letter_code
_entity_poly.pdbx_strand_id
1 'polypeptide(L)'
;MITIHDVEQGTDEWLELRDGLWTGSVSIRLLQGKSLPPSRAFKGNDATKRGTLLEIASVREYERQYGRKVLRPGFITNSVYPNAGYSPDGIDGGWLLESKSFNGERHDSLAAGKIPLEVQVQILFGMIVTGKRKARLLAYNPELVDSPELTVIEVSYEKIIGNNIRAKLRADLKKRLASGCVPDELGLIRIRA
;
A
#
# COMPACT_ATOMS: atom_id res chain seq x y z
N MET A 1 2.11 4.25 -18.91
CA MET A 1 0.88 3.44 -18.94
C MET A 1 0.70 2.78 -17.58
N ILE A 2 -0.53 2.74 -17.05
CA ILE A 2 -0.87 2.01 -15.82
C ILE A 2 -1.48 0.68 -16.27
N THR A 3 -0.99 -0.42 -15.70
CA THR A 3 -1.48 -1.77 -15.98
C THR A 3 -2.06 -2.37 -14.71
N ILE A 4 -3.27 -2.87 -14.80
CA ILE A 4 -3.94 -3.62 -13.73
C ILE A 4 -3.77 -5.10 -14.05
N HIS A 5 -3.18 -5.85 -13.12
CA HIS A 5 -3.02 -7.29 -13.20
C HIS A 5 -4.17 -7.95 -12.41
N ASP A 6 -4.96 -8.74 -13.11
CA ASP A 6 -6.09 -9.47 -12.53
C ASP A 6 -5.58 -10.80 -11.94
N VAL A 7 -4.99 -10.71 -10.77
CA VAL A 7 -4.46 -11.83 -10.00
C VAL A 7 -5.01 -11.77 -8.57
N GLU A 8 -5.17 -12.91 -7.94
CA GLU A 8 -5.60 -12.96 -6.55
C GLU A 8 -4.42 -12.67 -5.62
N GLN A 9 -4.59 -11.72 -4.70
CA GLN A 9 -3.56 -11.37 -3.73
C GLN A 9 -3.28 -12.56 -2.80
N GLY A 10 -1.99 -12.82 -2.56
CA GLY A 10 -1.53 -13.93 -1.73
C GLY A 10 -1.23 -15.22 -2.48
N THR A 11 -1.51 -15.30 -3.78
CA THR A 11 -1.15 -16.44 -4.65
C THR A 11 0.31 -16.40 -5.08
N ASP A 12 0.85 -17.51 -5.56
CA ASP A 12 2.22 -17.58 -6.09
C ASP A 12 2.39 -16.66 -7.30
N GLU A 13 1.40 -16.58 -8.18
CA GLU A 13 1.40 -15.66 -9.33
C GLU A 13 1.51 -14.19 -8.88
N TRP A 14 0.77 -13.80 -7.85
CA TRP A 14 0.85 -12.46 -7.28
C TRP A 14 2.22 -12.21 -6.64
N LEU A 15 2.83 -13.21 -5.99
CA LEU A 15 4.17 -13.11 -5.43
C LEU A 15 5.22 -12.94 -6.52
N GLU A 16 5.10 -13.66 -7.64
CA GLU A 16 5.99 -13.55 -8.80
C GLU A 16 5.94 -12.16 -9.44
N LEU A 17 4.74 -11.59 -9.60
CA LEU A 17 4.58 -10.24 -10.12
C LEU A 17 5.24 -9.16 -9.25
N ARG A 18 5.35 -9.40 -7.96
CA ARG A 18 5.92 -8.47 -6.97
C ARG A 18 7.42 -8.64 -6.79
N ASP A 19 7.97 -9.75 -7.30
CA ASP A 19 9.37 -10.09 -7.07
C ASP A 19 10.31 -9.01 -7.61
N GLY A 20 11.22 -8.56 -6.75
CA GLY A 20 12.17 -7.50 -7.07
C GLY A 20 11.56 -6.11 -7.29
N LEU A 21 10.28 -5.89 -6.97
CA LEU A 21 9.65 -4.57 -7.07
C LEU A 21 9.50 -3.91 -5.70
N TRP A 22 9.61 -2.58 -5.70
CA TRP A 22 9.18 -1.77 -4.57
C TRP A 22 7.66 -1.80 -4.48
N THR A 23 7.15 -2.12 -3.29
CA THR A 23 5.71 -2.20 -3.02
C THR A 23 5.32 -1.32 -1.83
N GLY A 24 4.03 -1.07 -1.65
CA GLY A 24 3.52 -0.23 -0.58
C GLY A 24 4.02 -0.65 0.80
N SER A 25 4.00 -1.94 1.12
CA SER A 25 4.41 -2.48 2.43
C SER A 25 5.88 -2.28 2.77
N VAL A 26 6.74 -2.10 1.76
CA VAL A 26 8.18 -1.86 1.96
C VAL A 26 8.62 -0.44 1.61
N SER A 27 7.68 0.42 1.22
CA SER A 27 7.95 1.78 0.74
C SER A 27 8.66 2.67 1.77
N ILE A 28 8.43 2.48 3.08
CA ILE A 28 9.13 3.21 4.14
C ILE A 28 10.65 2.98 4.09
N ARG A 29 11.10 1.81 3.62
CA ARG A 29 12.53 1.48 3.47
C ARG A 29 13.22 2.38 2.44
N LEU A 30 12.50 2.89 1.43
CA LEU A 30 13.02 3.88 0.49
C LEU A 30 13.48 5.15 1.21
N LEU A 31 12.65 5.67 2.12
CA LEU A 31 13.00 6.85 2.90
C LEU A 31 14.16 6.60 3.85
N GLN A 32 14.31 5.36 4.33
CA GLN A 32 15.40 4.94 5.21
C GLN A 32 16.71 4.63 4.44
N GLY A 33 16.71 4.69 3.10
CA GLY A 33 17.87 4.35 2.29
C GLY A 33 18.23 2.85 2.30
N LYS A 34 17.30 1.99 2.76
CA LYS A 34 17.51 0.54 2.84
C LYS A 34 17.22 -0.13 1.49
N SER A 35 17.86 -1.28 1.25
CA SER A 35 17.56 -2.14 0.10
C SER A 35 16.20 -2.83 0.24
N LEU A 36 15.70 -3.39 -0.87
CA LEU A 36 14.56 -4.30 -0.83
C LEU A 36 14.88 -5.51 0.07
N PRO A 37 13.90 -5.99 0.85
CA PRO A 37 14.06 -7.27 1.52
C PRO A 37 14.04 -8.40 0.47
N PRO A 38 14.61 -9.57 0.80
CA PRO A 38 14.49 -10.76 -0.06
C PRO A 38 13.01 -11.08 -0.32
N SER A 39 12.64 -11.27 -1.58
CA SER A 39 11.24 -11.33 -2.02
C SER A 39 10.46 -12.53 -1.46
N ARG A 40 11.11 -13.65 -1.21
CA ARG A 40 10.48 -14.89 -0.74
C ARG A 40 10.73 -15.20 0.73
N ALA A 41 11.33 -14.30 1.49
CA ALA A 41 11.68 -14.56 2.88
C ALA A 41 10.47 -14.65 3.83
N PHE A 42 9.31 -14.12 3.43
CA PHE A 42 8.14 -14.07 4.30
C PHE A 42 6.96 -14.88 3.74
N LYS A 43 6.76 -16.07 4.29
CA LYS A 43 5.62 -16.95 3.95
C LYS A 43 4.30 -16.57 4.65
N GLY A 44 4.28 -15.45 5.36
CA GLY A 44 3.15 -15.10 6.22
C GLY A 44 3.13 -15.90 7.54
N ASN A 45 2.53 -15.31 8.55
CA ASN A 45 2.21 -15.95 9.81
C ASN A 45 0.72 -15.73 10.14
N ASP A 46 0.25 -16.19 11.28
CA ASP A 46 -1.16 -16.04 11.66
C ASP A 46 -1.59 -14.57 11.78
N ALA A 47 -0.69 -13.67 12.18
CA ALA A 47 -0.95 -12.24 12.19
C ALA A 47 -1.17 -11.69 10.77
N THR A 48 -0.42 -12.17 9.78
CA THR A 48 -0.61 -11.81 8.38
C THR A 48 -1.94 -12.31 7.85
N LYS A 49 -2.30 -13.58 8.15
CA LYS A 49 -3.59 -14.16 7.75
C LYS A 49 -4.75 -13.39 8.36
N ARG A 50 -4.66 -13.06 9.66
CA ARG A 50 -5.65 -12.23 10.34
C ARG A 50 -5.75 -10.85 9.69
N GLY A 51 -4.62 -10.21 9.36
CA GLY A 51 -4.56 -8.94 8.66
C GLY A 51 -5.35 -8.99 7.34
N THR A 52 -5.11 -9.98 6.49
CA THR A 52 -5.80 -10.15 5.21
C THR A 52 -7.32 -10.34 5.38
N LEU A 53 -7.75 -11.12 6.38
CA LEU A 53 -9.18 -11.27 6.68
C LEU A 53 -9.82 -9.96 7.11
N LEU A 54 -9.14 -9.18 7.94
CA LEU A 54 -9.62 -7.88 8.40
C LEU A 54 -9.63 -6.83 7.28
N GLU A 55 -8.69 -6.86 6.35
CA GLU A 55 -8.72 -6.03 5.14
C GLU A 55 -9.96 -6.32 4.30
N ILE A 56 -10.28 -7.60 4.07
CA ILE A 56 -11.49 -8.00 3.35
C ILE A 56 -12.75 -7.53 4.08
N ALA A 57 -12.79 -7.71 5.39
CA ALA A 57 -13.93 -7.32 6.22
C ALA A 57 -14.14 -5.80 6.21
N SER A 58 -13.05 -5.02 6.32
CA SER A 58 -13.11 -3.56 6.31
C SER A 58 -13.66 -3.00 5.00
N VAL A 59 -13.25 -3.58 3.86
CA VAL A 59 -13.74 -3.16 2.54
C VAL A 59 -15.22 -3.51 2.38
N ARG A 60 -15.66 -4.68 2.84
CA ARG A 60 -17.08 -5.06 2.82
C ARG A 60 -17.92 -4.14 3.70
N GLU A 61 -17.41 -3.78 4.88
CA GLU A 61 -18.10 -2.86 5.77
C GLU A 61 -18.19 -1.45 5.14
N TYR A 62 -17.11 -1.01 4.47
CA TYR A 62 -17.14 0.22 3.70
C TYR A 62 -18.20 0.18 2.58
N GLU A 63 -18.26 -0.90 1.81
CA GLU A 63 -19.27 -1.08 0.76
C GLU A 63 -20.70 -1.01 1.33
N ARG A 64 -20.92 -1.68 2.48
CA ARG A 64 -22.20 -1.70 3.16
C ARG A 64 -22.63 -0.30 3.66
N GLN A 65 -21.72 0.44 4.32
CA GLN A 65 -22.03 1.74 4.90
C GLN A 65 -22.25 2.83 3.85
N TYR A 66 -21.49 2.79 2.76
CA TYR A 66 -21.49 3.86 1.75
C TYR A 66 -22.30 3.51 0.50
N GLY A 67 -22.87 2.32 0.40
CA GLY A 67 -23.60 1.86 -0.80
C GLY A 67 -22.71 1.83 -2.04
N ARG A 68 -21.44 1.51 -1.89
CA ARG A 68 -20.44 1.51 -2.97
C ARG A 68 -20.08 0.09 -3.38
N LYS A 69 -19.62 -0.04 -4.61
CA LYS A 69 -18.97 -1.25 -5.10
C LYS A 69 -17.50 -0.94 -5.32
N VAL A 70 -16.63 -1.67 -4.62
CA VAL A 70 -15.18 -1.49 -4.64
C VAL A 70 -14.55 -2.44 -5.63
N LEU A 71 -13.74 -1.92 -6.57
CA LEU A 71 -12.86 -2.74 -7.39
C LEU A 71 -11.67 -3.18 -6.55
N ARG A 72 -11.35 -4.47 -6.58
CA ARG A 72 -10.22 -5.07 -5.86
C ARG A 72 -9.18 -5.61 -6.84
N PRO A 73 -8.32 -4.76 -7.40
CA PRO A 73 -7.26 -5.22 -8.30
C PRO A 73 -6.20 -6.00 -7.52
N GLY A 74 -5.67 -7.06 -8.11
CA GLY A 74 -4.62 -7.85 -7.48
C GLY A 74 -3.31 -7.09 -7.35
N PHE A 75 -2.86 -6.51 -8.48
CA PHE A 75 -1.61 -5.76 -8.53
C PHE A 75 -1.67 -4.69 -9.62
N ILE A 76 -1.03 -3.55 -9.39
CA ILE A 76 -0.97 -2.43 -10.33
C ILE A 76 0.49 -2.06 -10.55
N THR A 77 0.88 -1.94 -11.82
CA THR A 77 2.19 -1.42 -12.24
C THR A 77 2.03 -0.16 -13.08
N ASN A 78 3.12 0.61 -13.18
CA ASN A 78 3.13 1.85 -13.96
C ASN A 78 4.44 1.96 -14.72
N SER A 79 4.37 2.08 -16.06
CA SER A 79 5.56 2.17 -16.91
C SER A 79 6.46 3.39 -16.61
N VAL A 80 5.92 4.42 -15.95
CA VAL A 80 6.72 5.56 -15.46
C VAL A 80 7.57 5.16 -14.24
N TYR A 81 7.19 4.08 -13.56
CA TYR A 81 7.86 3.55 -12.36
C TYR A 81 8.06 2.02 -12.50
N PRO A 82 8.94 1.57 -13.43
CA PRO A 82 9.02 0.15 -13.81
C PRO A 82 9.47 -0.78 -12.68
N ASN A 83 10.14 -0.26 -11.65
CA ASN A 83 10.58 -1.04 -10.48
C ASN A 83 9.62 -0.93 -9.29
N ALA A 84 8.40 -0.46 -9.53
CA ALA A 84 7.41 -0.27 -8.48
C ALA A 84 6.06 -0.87 -8.88
N GLY A 85 5.38 -1.44 -7.89
CA GLY A 85 4.02 -1.92 -8.05
C GLY A 85 3.23 -1.76 -6.75
N TYR A 86 1.91 -1.81 -6.84
CA TYR A 86 1.03 -1.60 -5.71
C TYR A 86 -0.16 -2.55 -5.74
N SER A 87 -0.43 -3.18 -4.59
CA SER A 87 -1.65 -3.95 -4.36
C SER A 87 -2.56 -3.12 -3.45
N PRO A 88 -3.55 -2.42 -3.99
CA PRO A 88 -4.51 -1.69 -3.17
C PRO A 88 -5.49 -2.67 -2.50
N ASP A 89 -5.98 -2.31 -1.32
CA ASP A 89 -7.07 -3.05 -0.68
C ASP A 89 -8.39 -2.82 -1.43
N GLY A 90 -8.48 -1.70 -2.17
CA GLY A 90 -9.57 -1.42 -3.08
C GLY A 90 -9.43 -0.12 -3.87
N ILE A 91 -10.31 0.06 -4.84
CA ILE A 91 -10.51 1.30 -5.59
C ILE A 91 -12.01 1.60 -5.66
N ASP A 92 -12.42 2.77 -5.15
CA ASP A 92 -13.77 3.32 -5.29
C ASP A 92 -13.71 4.56 -6.20
N GLY A 93 -13.95 4.37 -7.49
CA GLY A 93 -13.87 5.43 -8.49
C GLY A 93 -12.51 6.14 -8.50
N GLY A 94 -12.47 7.38 -8.06
CA GLY A 94 -11.25 8.21 -7.96
C GLY A 94 -10.41 7.97 -6.70
N TRP A 95 -10.89 7.15 -5.76
CA TRP A 95 -10.28 6.94 -4.45
C TRP A 95 -9.50 5.63 -4.38
N LEU A 96 -8.28 5.70 -3.87
CA LEU A 96 -7.52 4.55 -3.43
C LEU A 96 -7.98 4.18 -2.02
N LEU A 97 -8.24 2.91 -1.75
CA LEU A 97 -8.54 2.42 -0.41
C LEU A 97 -7.32 1.72 0.18
N GLU A 98 -7.02 2.05 1.42
CA GLU A 98 -6.01 1.39 2.25
C GLU A 98 -6.63 1.07 3.60
N SER A 99 -6.55 -0.18 4.04
CA SER A 99 -7.12 -0.65 5.31
C SER A 99 -6.04 -0.85 6.36
N LYS A 100 -6.35 -0.47 7.58
CA LYS A 100 -5.51 -0.74 8.74
C LYS A 100 -6.36 -1.18 9.92
N SER A 101 -6.02 -2.35 10.45
CA SER A 101 -6.66 -2.94 11.62
C SER A 101 -5.65 -3.00 12.77
N PHE A 102 -5.68 -1.98 13.60
CA PHE A 102 -4.87 -1.88 14.81
C PHE A 102 -5.75 -2.12 16.05
N ASN A 103 -5.14 -2.50 17.15
CA ASN A 103 -5.84 -2.68 18.43
C ASN A 103 -5.50 -1.53 19.40
N GLY A 104 -6.40 -1.30 20.39
CA GLY A 104 -6.22 -0.37 21.50
C GLY A 104 -5.85 1.04 21.05
N GLU A 105 -4.98 1.69 21.81
CA GLU A 105 -4.59 3.10 21.62
C GLU A 105 -4.10 3.42 20.19
N ARG A 106 -3.52 2.43 19.51
CA ARG A 106 -3.04 2.62 18.12
C ARG A 106 -4.22 2.77 17.15
N HIS A 107 -5.30 2.04 17.39
CA HIS A 107 -6.55 2.21 16.63
C HIS A 107 -7.16 3.57 16.91
N ASP A 108 -7.29 3.95 18.19
CA ASP A 108 -7.90 5.21 18.61
C ASP A 108 -7.15 6.42 18.03
N SER A 109 -5.81 6.36 18.06
CA SER A 109 -4.96 7.37 17.44
C SER A 109 -5.20 7.48 15.94
N LEU A 110 -5.33 6.33 15.25
CA LEU A 110 -5.61 6.31 13.81
C LEU A 110 -7.01 6.86 13.52
N ALA A 111 -8.03 6.43 14.25
CA ALA A 111 -9.41 6.90 14.11
C ALA A 111 -9.53 8.42 14.37
N ALA A 112 -8.70 8.95 15.28
CA ALA A 112 -8.57 10.38 15.51
C ALA A 112 -7.75 11.14 14.44
N GLY A 113 -7.38 10.47 13.32
CA GLY A 113 -6.64 11.07 12.21
C GLY A 113 -5.12 11.19 12.40
N LYS A 114 -4.56 10.61 13.46
CA LYS A 114 -3.11 10.57 13.67
C LYS A 114 -2.51 9.39 12.90
N ILE A 115 -2.28 9.60 11.61
CA ILE A 115 -1.81 8.55 10.69
C ILE A 115 -0.31 8.31 10.92
N PRO A 116 0.14 7.08 11.26
CA PRO A 116 1.57 6.76 11.38
C PRO A 116 2.34 7.04 10.08
N LEU A 117 3.62 7.44 10.19
CA LEU A 117 4.43 7.82 9.04
C LEU A 117 4.53 6.69 8.00
N GLU A 118 4.69 5.45 8.44
CA GLU A 118 4.75 4.29 7.55
C GLU A 118 3.48 4.10 6.73
N VAL A 119 2.30 4.37 7.33
CA VAL A 119 1.00 4.30 6.64
C VAL A 119 0.86 5.46 5.66
N GLN A 120 1.25 6.67 6.06
CA GLN A 120 1.26 7.83 5.17
C GLN A 120 2.14 7.59 3.94
N VAL A 121 3.35 7.01 4.14
CA VAL A 121 4.28 6.69 3.05
C VAL A 121 3.69 5.61 2.15
N GLN A 122 3.07 4.58 2.71
CA GLN A 122 2.41 3.51 1.95
C GLN A 122 1.30 4.08 1.06
N ILE A 123 0.41 4.91 1.60
CA ILE A 123 -0.68 5.54 0.83
C ILE A 123 -0.11 6.45 -0.27
N LEU A 124 0.87 7.29 0.06
CA LEU A 124 1.51 8.17 -0.92
C LEU A 124 2.18 7.38 -2.05
N PHE A 125 2.87 6.28 -1.71
CA PHE A 125 3.47 5.37 -2.69
C PHE A 125 2.39 4.78 -3.61
N GLY A 126 1.29 4.30 -3.04
CA GLY A 126 0.13 3.81 -3.80
C GLY A 126 -0.43 4.87 -4.74
N MET A 127 -0.60 6.12 -4.27
CA MET A 127 -1.04 7.23 -5.11
C MET A 127 -0.07 7.51 -6.28
N ILE A 128 1.24 7.43 -6.05
CA ILE A 128 2.25 7.63 -7.10
C ILE A 128 2.15 6.54 -8.16
N VAL A 129 2.10 5.27 -7.76
CA VAL A 129 2.07 4.13 -8.67
C VAL A 129 0.76 4.07 -9.44
N THR A 130 -0.38 4.27 -8.76
CA THR A 130 -1.71 4.17 -9.36
C THR A 130 -2.18 5.43 -10.08
N GLY A 131 -1.45 6.55 -9.94
CA GLY A 131 -1.85 7.85 -10.47
C GLY A 131 -3.05 8.49 -9.74
N LYS A 132 -3.53 7.88 -8.65
CA LYS A 132 -4.63 8.44 -7.85
C LYS A 132 -4.13 9.62 -7.00
N ARG A 133 -5.02 10.60 -6.79
CA ARG A 133 -4.72 11.82 -6.02
C ARG A 133 -5.44 11.85 -4.67
N LYS A 134 -6.33 10.89 -4.44
CA LYS A 134 -7.16 10.80 -3.23
C LYS A 134 -7.13 9.37 -2.71
N ALA A 135 -7.11 9.21 -1.40
CA ALA A 135 -7.26 7.92 -0.76
C ALA A 135 -8.20 8.01 0.44
N ARG A 136 -8.81 6.88 0.77
CA ARG A 136 -9.54 6.66 2.02
C ARG A 136 -8.79 5.61 2.82
N LEU A 137 -8.36 6.00 4.00
CA LEU A 137 -7.78 5.09 4.97
C LEU A 137 -8.93 4.55 5.83
N LEU A 138 -9.09 3.24 5.80
CA LEU A 138 -10.09 2.50 6.54
C LEU A 138 -9.47 2.04 7.87
N ALA A 139 -9.75 2.74 8.96
CA ALA A 139 -9.40 2.30 10.30
C ALA A 139 -10.50 1.35 10.78
N TYR A 140 -10.21 0.05 10.80
CA TYR A 140 -11.18 -1.00 11.08
C TYR A 140 -10.80 -1.83 12.30
N ASN A 141 -11.74 -1.96 13.24
CA ASN A 141 -11.61 -2.84 14.39
C ASN A 141 -12.97 -3.41 14.77
N PRO A 142 -13.26 -4.69 14.42
CA PRO A 142 -14.55 -5.31 14.71
C PRO A 142 -14.75 -5.69 16.19
N GLU A 143 -13.71 -5.53 17.02
CA GLU A 143 -13.77 -5.83 18.47
C GLU A 143 -14.24 -4.64 19.31
N LEU A 144 -14.52 -3.48 18.68
CA LEU A 144 -15.01 -2.30 19.38
C LEU A 144 -16.49 -2.48 19.77
N VAL A 145 -16.79 -2.15 21.05
CA VAL A 145 -18.16 -2.26 21.60
C VAL A 145 -18.87 -0.89 21.61
N ASP A 146 -18.14 0.17 21.93
CA ASP A 146 -18.71 1.50 22.17
C ASP A 146 -18.34 2.53 21.07
N SER A 147 -17.73 2.09 19.99
CA SER A 147 -17.28 2.95 18.90
C SER A 147 -17.58 2.30 17.54
N PRO A 148 -17.70 3.08 16.46
CA PRO A 148 -17.88 2.51 15.13
C PRO A 148 -16.74 1.55 14.77
N GLU A 149 -17.06 0.36 14.29
CA GLU A 149 -16.09 -0.62 13.83
C GLU A 149 -15.19 -0.07 12.70
N LEU A 150 -15.74 0.82 11.88
CA LEU A 150 -15.07 1.43 10.75
C LEU A 150 -15.06 2.96 10.84
N THR A 151 -13.88 3.55 10.85
CA THR A 151 -13.68 4.98 10.65
C THR A 151 -12.98 5.22 9.31
N VAL A 152 -13.53 6.10 8.48
CA VAL A 152 -12.97 6.44 7.17
C VAL A 152 -12.29 7.80 7.22
N ILE A 153 -11.00 7.83 6.89
CA ILE A 153 -10.18 9.04 6.91
C ILE A 153 -9.81 9.40 5.48
N GLU A 154 -10.27 10.55 5.00
CA GLU A 154 -9.94 11.02 3.66
C GLU A 154 -8.58 11.72 3.64
N VAL A 155 -7.73 11.32 2.73
CA VAL A 155 -6.41 11.89 2.54
C VAL A 155 -6.21 12.31 1.08
N SER A 156 -5.57 13.46 0.88
CA SER A 156 -5.19 13.91 -0.46
C SER A 156 -3.68 13.86 -0.65
N TYR A 157 -3.26 13.68 -1.89
CA TYR A 157 -1.85 13.65 -2.27
C TYR A 157 -1.08 14.88 -1.78
N GLU A 158 -1.73 16.03 -1.77
CA GLU A 158 -1.14 17.31 -1.39
C GLU A 158 -0.92 17.44 0.12
N LYS A 159 -1.73 16.76 0.93
CA LYS A 159 -1.81 16.95 2.38
C LYS A 159 -1.25 15.78 3.19
N ILE A 160 -1.17 14.58 2.61
CA ILE A 160 -0.88 13.35 3.35
C ILE A 160 0.47 13.39 4.08
N ILE A 161 1.44 14.10 3.54
CA ILE A 161 2.80 14.15 4.09
C ILE A 161 3.41 15.53 3.81
N GLY A 162 4.29 16.00 4.67
CA GLY A 162 5.01 17.25 4.46
C GLY A 162 5.76 17.30 3.12
N ASN A 163 5.82 18.48 2.52
CA ASN A 163 6.41 18.69 1.18
C ASN A 163 7.80 18.08 1.03
N ASN A 164 8.65 18.18 2.07
CA ASN A 164 10.03 17.68 2.05
C ASN A 164 10.09 16.14 1.91
N ILE A 165 9.26 15.42 2.68
CA ILE A 165 9.23 13.95 2.62
C ILE A 165 8.65 13.49 1.28
N ARG A 166 7.62 14.15 0.77
CA ARG A 166 7.02 13.90 -0.53
C ARG A 166 8.01 14.10 -1.67
N ALA A 167 8.76 15.21 -1.63
CA ALA A 167 9.79 15.52 -2.61
C ALA A 167 10.91 14.45 -2.57
N LYS A 168 11.36 14.08 -1.36
CA LYS A 168 12.38 13.06 -1.17
C LYS A 168 11.91 11.69 -1.71
N LEU A 169 10.70 11.24 -1.36
CA LEU A 169 10.17 9.95 -1.83
C LEU A 169 10.10 9.91 -3.36
N ARG A 170 9.60 10.98 -3.99
CA ARG A 170 9.56 11.08 -5.45
C ARG A 170 10.95 11.09 -6.08
N ALA A 171 11.90 11.80 -5.47
CA ALA A 171 13.28 11.84 -5.94
C ALA A 171 13.96 10.47 -5.80
N ASP A 172 13.77 9.80 -4.67
CA ASP A 172 14.32 8.46 -4.42
C ASP A 172 13.72 7.42 -5.37
N LEU A 173 12.40 7.47 -5.62
CA LEU A 173 11.74 6.64 -6.63
C LEU A 173 12.34 6.91 -8.01
N LYS A 174 12.41 8.16 -8.47
CA LYS A 174 12.98 8.50 -9.77
C LYS A 174 14.44 8.08 -9.91
N LYS A 175 15.26 8.32 -8.87
CA LYS A 175 16.70 7.97 -8.89
C LYS A 175 16.92 6.46 -8.99
N ARG A 176 16.14 5.66 -8.28
CA ARG A 176 16.22 4.20 -8.32
C ARG A 176 15.61 3.63 -9.60
N LEU A 177 14.70 4.36 -10.24
CA LEU A 177 14.09 4.02 -11.51
C LEU A 177 15.01 4.30 -12.72
N ALA A 178 15.78 5.37 -12.66
CA ALA A 178 16.73 5.72 -13.73
C ALA A 178 17.87 4.69 -13.88
N SER A 179 18.15 3.90 -12.85
CA SER A 179 19.18 2.88 -12.88
C SER A 179 18.75 1.56 -13.55
N GLY A 180 17.45 1.32 -13.73
CA GLY A 180 16.93 0.05 -14.29
C GLY A 180 17.35 -1.21 -13.52
N CYS A 181 17.90 -1.04 -12.33
CA CYS A 181 18.65 -2.04 -11.61
C CYS A 181 18.02 -2.34 -10.26
N VAL A 182 17.71 -3.58 -10.03
CA VAL A 182 17.33 -4.10 -8.70
C VAL A 182 18.55 -4.85 -8.16
N PRO A 183 19.17 -4.39 -7.06
CA PRO A 183 20.20 -5.19 -6.40
C PRO A 183 19.58 -6.48 -5.89
N ASP A 184 20.11 -7.63 -6.28
CA ASP A 184 19.81 -8.90 -5.63
C ASP A 184 20.58 -9.03 -4.31
N GLU A 185 20.36 -10.15 -3.59
CA GLU A 185 21.04 -10.43 -2.32
C GLU A 185 22.56 -10.50 -2.42
N LEU A 186 23.10 -10.64 -3.63
CA LEU A 186 24.53 -10.72 -3.93
C LEU A 186 25.08 -9.39 -4.42
N GLY A 187 24.25 -8.31 -4.45
CA GLY A 187 24.63 -7.02 -5.02
C GLY A 187 24.73 -7.02 -6.53
N LEU A 188 24.25 -8.08 -7.20
CA LEU A 188 24.22 -8.16 -8.66
C LEU A 188 23.05 -7.32 -9.20
N ILE A 189 23.34 -6.60 -10.26
CA ILE A 189 22.39 -5.72 -10.91
C ILE A 189 21.66 -6.51 -12.00
N ARG A 190 20.35 -6.74 -11.82
CA ARG A 190 19.50 -7.30 -12.87
C ARG A 190 18.88 -6.18 -13.69
N ILE A 191 19.22 -6.11 -14.97
CA ILE A 191 18.51 -5.27 -15.94
C ILE A 191 17.29 -6.07 -16.38
N ARG A 192 16.10 -5.57 -16.11
CA ARG A 192 14.87 -6.13 -16.71
C ARG A 192 14.71 -5.50 -18.09
N ALA A 193 14.66 -6.35 -19.10
CA ALA A 193 14.34 -5.98 -20.48
C ALA A 193 12.89 -5.52 -20.61
#